data_1219a1594c91e9b061631d9636da0c0c
#
_entry.id   1219a1594c91e9b061631d9636da0c0c
#
_cell.length_a   1.000
_cell.length_b   1.000
_cell.length_c   1.000
_cell.angle_alpha   90.00
_cell.angle_beta   90.00
_cell.angle_gamma   90.00
#
_symmetry.space_group_name_H-M   'P 1'
#
loop_
_entity.id
_entity.type
_entity.pdbx_description
1 polymer ?
#
loop_
_entity_poly.entity_id
_entity_poly.type
_entity_poly.pdbx_seq_one_letter_code
_entity_poly.pdbx_strand_id
1 'polypeptide(L)'
;MCTRFVHRGGSILTGFNFDIDLAVWDHRLVLEPDRFGIGILRPDGLRHIYHGVHRNGSAGTLLYVHGSAAGAFREGGGCMTVADLTERFVQGRLRFDEALHIVATRPIVYAPDATMQAVLSDRQGRTLIVEPGRGWRLDRGAFSLMTNYSLLDPESTRPFVVPGDDRLELAGPMLRSFGGRLTVADAFAVLRAVRQEGPWATRVSFVYAADENAVYYAQDNDFSHIQKHLFAAP
;
A
#
# COMPACT_ATOMS: atom_id res chain seq x y z
N MET A 1 6.70 -7.86 -5.36
CA MET A 1 6.77 -6.43 -5.75
C MET A 1 5.37 -5.84 -5.66
N CYS A 2 5.17 -4.54 -5.58
CA CYS A 2 3.83 -3.96 -5.45
C CYS A 2 3.76 -2.59 -6.12
N THR A 3 2.57 -2.14 -6.46
CA THR A 3 2.30 -0.78 -6.94
C THR A 3 1.16 -0.17 -6.14
N ARG A 4 1.33 1.04 -5.65
CA ARG A 4 0.35 1.77 -4.84
C ARG A 4 0.18 3.19 -5.34
N PHE A 5 -1.06 3.62 -5.54
CA PHE A 5 -1.35 5.03 -5.79
C PHE A 5 -2.54 5.53 -4.96
N VAL A 6 -2.57 6.84 -4.75
CA VAL A 6 -3.73 7.59 -4.26
C VAL A 6 -3.96 8.73 -5.24
N HIS A 7 -5.09 8.79 -5.86
CA HIS A 7 -5.46 9.88 -6.79
C HIS A 7 -6.44 10.82 -6.09
N ARG A 8 -6.20 12.12 -6.22
CA ARG A 8 -6.97 13.21 -5.62
C ARG A 8 -7.59 14.04 -6.70
N GLY A 9 -8.90 13.90 -6.86
CA GLY A 9 -9.66 14.60 -7.89
C GLY A 9 -11.09 14.84 -7.40
N GLY A 10 -12.04 14.76 -8.32
CA GLY A 10 -13.46 14.79 -7.98
C GLY A 10 -13.90 13.66 -7.06
N SER A 11 -13.15 12.54 -7.07
CA SER A 11 -13.24 11.43 -6.13
C SER A 11 -11.86 11.04 -5.64
N ILE A 12 -11.75 10.56 -4.41
CA ILE A 12 -10.50 10.02 -3.87
C ILE A 12 -10.47 8.52 -4.14
N LEU A 13 -9.52 8.12 -4.99
CA LEU A 13 -9.32 6.70 -5.34
C LEU A 13 -7.94 6.22 -4.89
N THR A 14 -7.92 5.07 -4.27
CA THR A 14 -6.73 4.39 -3.80
C THR A 14 -6.59 3.07 -4.55
N GLY A 15 -5.55 2.90 -5.37
CA GLY A 15 -5.26 1.68 -6.10
C GLY A 15 -4.05 0.95 -5.56
N PHE A 16 -4.09 -0.39 -5.58
CA PHE A 16 -3.00 -1.25 -5.14
C PHE A 16 -2.95 -2.56 -5.91
N ASN A 17 -1.75 -2.92 -6.39
CA ASN A 17 -1.40 -4.26 -6.83
C ASN A 17 -0.54 -4.95 -5.78
N PHE A 18 -0.99 -6.10 -5.34
CA PHE A 18 -0.27 -6.99 -4.45
C PHE A 18 0.42 -8.08 -5.27
N ASP A 19 1.73 -7.95 -5.43
CA ASP A 19 2.56 -8.83 -6.23
C ASP A 19 3.41 -9.68 -5.27
N ILE A 20 3.19 -11.01 -5.29
CA ILE A 20 3.81 -11.92 -4.33
C ILE A 20 4.12 -13.27 -4.96
N ASP A 21 5.21 -13.88 -4.51
CA ASP A 21 5.58 -15.24 -4.87
C ASP A 21 4.88 -16.25 -3.93
N LEU A 22 3.99 -17.06 -4.49
CA LEU A 22 3.24 -18.08 -3.74
C LEU A 22 4.12 -19.25 -3.27
N ALA A 23 5.30 -19.44 -3.86
CA ALA A 23 6.25 -20.43 -3.35
C ALA A 23 6.86 -20.01 -2.01
N VAL A 24 6.79 -18.73 -1.66
CA VAL A 24 7.39 -18.17 -0.44
C VAL A 24 6.32 -17.71 0.56
N TRP A 25 5.20 -17.18 0.07
CA TRP A 25 4.22 -16.48 0.91
C TRP A 25 2.79 -17.01 0.71
N ASP A 26 2.14 -17.41 1.80
CA ASP A 26 0.69 -17.66 1.84
C ASP A 26 -0.05 -16.35 2.11
N HIS A 27 -1.06 -16.07 1.29
CA HIS A 27 -1.95 -14.93 1.48
C HIS A 27 -3.42 -15.34 1.38
N ARG A 28 -4.30 -14.55 2.00
CA ARG A 28 -5.75 -14.70 1.91
C ARG A 28 -6.44 -13.34 1.90
N LEU A 29 -7.53 -13.22 1.15
CA LEU A 29 -8.45 -12.11 1.32
C LEU A 29 -9.19 -12.22 2.65
N VAL A 30 -9.33 -11.08 3.33
CA VAL A 30 -10.09 -10.91 4.56
C VAL A 30 -11.19 -9.90 4.27
N LEU A 31 -12.43 -10.39 4.21
CA LEU A 31 -13.63 -9.62 3.89
C LEU A 31 -14.50 -9.57 5.13
N GLU A 32 -14.32 -8.55 5.96
CA GLU A 32 -15.04 -8.37 7.21
C GLU A 32 -15.99 -7.17 7.11
N PRO A 33 -17.03 -7.08 7.94
CA PRO A 33 -17.98 -5.97 7.89
C PRO A 33 -17.36 -4.57 8.02
N ASP A 34 -16.23 -4.49 8.70
CA ASP A 34 -15.51 -3.23 8.96
C ASP A 34 -14.17 -3.13 8.22
N ARG A 35 -13.74 -4.18 7.49
CA ARG A 35 -12.43 -4.23 6.88
C ARG A 35 -12.38 -5.08 5.62
N PHE A 36 -11.68 -4.57 4.62
CA PHE A 36 -11.13 -5.32 3.50
C PHE A 36 -9.62 -5.45 3.71
N GLY A 37 -9.05 -6.63 3.54
CA GLY A 37 -7.60 -6.79 3.71
C GLY A 37 -7.03 -8.00 3.01
N ILE A 38 -5.70 -8.00 2.91
CA ILE A 38 -4.89 -9.13 2.47
C ILE A 38 -4.06 -9.58 3.67
N GLY A 39 -4.40 -10.74 4.19
CA GLY A 39 -3.69 -11.36 5.31
C GLY A 39 -2.55 -12.24 4.82
N ILE A 40 -1.36 -12.04 5.35
CA ILE A 40 -0.13 -12.77 5.00
C ILE A 40 0.28 -13.61 6.19
N LEU A 41 0.51 -14.91 5.99
CA LEU A 41 1.08 -15.78 7.01
C LEU A 41 2.56 -15.45 7.18
N ARG A 42 2.97 -15.10 8.40
CA ARG A 42 4.35 -14.71 8.71
C ARG A 42 5.10 -15.85 9.44
N PRO A 43 6.45 -15.76 9.56
CA PRO A 43 7.26 -16.77 10.25
C PRO A 43 6.89 -17.01 11.71
N ASP A 44 6.21 -16.08 12.38
CA ASP A 44 5.65 -16.24 13.73
C ASP A 44 4.41 -17.15 13.77
N GLY A 45 3.95 -17.64 12.62
CA GLY A 45 2.76 -18.49 12.49
C GLY A 45 1.44 -17.71 12.53
N LEU A 46 1.47 -16.38 12.62
CA LEU A 46 0.29 -15.54 12.65
C LEU A 46 0.00 -14.97 11.25
N ARG A 47 -1.28 -14.68 11.01
CA ARG A 47 -1.73 -14.02 9.78
C ARG A 47 -1.93 -12.54 10.06
N HIS A 48 -1.05 -11.73 9.50
CA HIS A 48 -1.06 -10.29 9.65
C HIS A 48 -1.72 -9.59 8.46
N ILE A 49 -2.44 -8.49 8.72
CA ILE A 49 -3.14 -7.72 7.68
C ILE A 49 -2.45 -6.37 7.54
N TYR A 50 -1.52 -6.27 6.60
CA TYR A 50 -0.78 -5.03 6.32
C TYR A 50 -1.33 -4.26 5.14
N HIS A 51 -2.08 -4.92 4.26
CA HIS A 51 -2.62 -4.33 3.05
C HIS A 51 -4.13 -4.35 3.14
N GLY A 52 -4.76 -3.20 3.12
CA GLY A 52 -6.20 -3.16 3.21
C GLY A 52 -6.79 -1.80 3.51
N VAL A 53 -8.08 -1.81 3.74
CA VAL A 53 -8.92 -0.64 4.01
C VAL A 53 -9.84 -0.94 5.16
N HIS A 54 -9.91 -0.06 6.15
CA HIS A 54 -10.91 -0.07 7.21
C HIS A 54 -12.11 0.80 6.83
N ARG A 55 -13.30 0.50 7.34
CA ARG A 55 -14.55 1.23 7.05
C ARG A 55 -14.51 2.73 7.36
N ASN A 56 -13.60 3.20 8.22
CA ASN A 56 -13.40 4.62 8.47
C ASN A 56 -12.62 5.34 7.36
N GLY A 57 -12.16 4.62 6.32
CA GLY A 57 -11.40 5.12 5.19
C GLY A 57 -9.89 5.08 5.36
N SER A 58 -9.38 4.51 6.46
CA SER A 58 -7.95 4.24 6.62
C SER A 58 -7.51 3.14 5.66
N ALA A 59 -6.65 3.46 4.70
CA ALA A 59 -6.09 2.53 3.73
C ALA A 59 -4.57 2.45 3.89
N GLY A 60 -4.04 1.27 4.18
CA GLY A 60 -2.61 1.02 4.40
C GLY A 60 -2.07 -0.08 3.51
N THR A 61 -0.82 0.07 3.09
CA THR A 61 -0.09 -0.96 2.33
C THR A 61 1.39 -0.92 2.66
N LEU A 62 2.03 -2.07 2.64
CA LEU A 62 3.48 -2.21 2.68
C LEU A 62 4.01 -2.56 1.29
N LEU A 63 5.18 -2.01 0.96
CA LEU A 63 5.88 -2.33 -0.28
C LEU A 63 7.33 -2.68 0.07
N TYR A 64 7.85 -3.75 -0.50
CA TYR A 64 9.27 -4.08 -0.36
C TYR A 64 10.13 -2.92 -0.88
N VAL A 65 11.22 -2.67 -0.19
CA VAL A 65 12.25 -1.71 -0.59
C VAL A 65 13.63 -2.24 -0.18
N HIS A 66 14.67 -1.92 -0.95
CA HIS A 66 16.03 -2.22 -0.51
C HIS A 66 16.32 -1.47 0.81
N GLY A 67 16.76 -2.23 1.83
CA GLY A 67 16.86 -1.73 3.19
C GLY A 67 17.97 -0.70 3.38
N SER A 68 17.79 0.16 4.38
CA SER A 68 18.81 1.07 4.91
C SER A 68 19.26 0.56 6.28
N ALA A 69 20.54 0.62 6.57
CA ALA A 69 21.09 0.25 7.88
C ALA A 69 20.45 1.07 9.03
N ALA A 70 20.13 2.34 8.78
CA ALA A 70 19.47 3.21 9.76
C ALA A 70 18.03 2.77 10.12
N GLY A 71 17.38 2.03 9.21
CA GLY A 71 16.03 1.46 9.42
C GLY A 71 16.05 0.03 9.96
N ALA A 72 17.21 -0.57 10.20
CA ALA A 72 17.31 -1.96 10.65
C ALA A 72 16.51 -2.21 11.91
N PHE A 73 15.87 -3.38 11.97
CA PHE A 73 15.12 -3.81 13.15
C PHE A 73 15.99 -3.77 14.42
N ARG A 74 15.43 -3.27 15.48
CA ARG A 74 16.00 -3.32 16.83
C ARG A 74 14.90 -3.36 17.87
N GLU A 75 15.11 -4.13 18.91
CA GLU A 75 14.19 -4.20 20.05
C GLU A 75 14.42 -3.01 20.99
N GLY A 76 13.36 -2.57 21.65
CA GLY A 76 13.42 -1.52 22.65
C GLY A 76 13.55 -0.10 22.07
N GLY A 77 14.00 0.86 22.92
CA GLY A 77 14.24 2.24 22.49
C GLY A 77 13.01 3.04 22.03
N GLY A 78 11.80 2.58 22.35
CA GLY A 78 10.55 3.24 21.93
C GLY A 78 10.27 3.14 20.43
N CYS A 79 10.98 2.27 19.69
CA CYS A 79 10.79 2.02 18.28
C CYS A 79 9.42 1.37 18.00
N MET A 80 8.90 1.58 16.78
CA MET A 80 7.77 0.85 16.25
C MET A 80 8.17 0.28 14.88
N THR A 81 7.76 -0.94 14.56
CA THR A 81 7.97 -1.45 13.21
C THR A 81 6.99 -0.80 12.24
N VAL A 82 7.42 -0.61 11.00
CA VAL A 82 6.54 -0.12 9.93
C VAL A 82 5.37 -1.07 9.68
N ALA A 83 5.56 -2.37 9.94
CA ALA A 83 4.53 -3.39 9.85
C ALA A 83 3.46 -3.20 10.93
N ASP A 84 3.84 -3.04 12.21
CA ASP A 84 2.90 -2.79 13.31
C ASP A 84 2.13 -1.48 13.14
N LEU A 85 2.82 -0.41 12.71
CA LEU A 85 2.18 0.87 12.38
C LEU A 85 1.08 0.68 11.32
N THR A 86 1.42 -0.02 10.22
CA THR A 86 0.49 -0.22 9.11
C THR A 86 -0.67 -1.14 9.49
N GLU A 87 -0.39 -2.23 10.21
CA GLU A 87 -1.44 -3.15 10.65
C GLU A 87 -2.44 -2.47 11.58
N ARG A 88 -1.98 -1.73 12.58
CA ARG A 88 -2.88 -0.95 13.48
C ARG A 88 -3.71 0.07 12.71
N PHE A 89 -3.15 0.68 11.68
CA PHE A 89 -3.85 1.64 10.84
C PHE A 89 -4.96 0.97 10.00
N VAL A 90 -4.65 -0.16 9.36
CA VAL A 90 -5.62 -0.96 8.58
C VAL A 90 -6.69 -1.59 9.47
N GLN A 91 -6.37 -1.88 10.73
CA GLN A 91 -7.32 -2.38 11.73
C GLN A 91 -8.21 -1.27 12.33
N GLY A 92 -8.03 -0.01 11.94
CA GLY A 92 -8.77 1.13 12.49
C GLY A 92 -8.38 1.49 13.94
N ARG A 93 -7.31 0.91 14.46
CA ARG A 93 -6.78 1.19 15.83
C ARG A 93 -5.96 2.48 15.89
N LEU A 94 -5.59 3.03 14.74
CA LEU A 94 -4.92 4.32 14.59
C LEU A 94 -5.65 5.14 13.53
N ARG A 95 -5.92 6.40 13.85
CA ARG A 95 -6.35 7.41 12.88
C ARG A 95 -5.14 8.04 12.19
N PHE A 96 -5.37 8.74 11.10
CA PHE A 96 -4.31 9.35 10.30
C PHE A 96 -3.40 10.29 11.13
N ASP A 97 -4.01 11.15 11.95
CA ASP A 97 -3.25 12.10 12.74
C ASP A 97 -2.44 11.43 13.89
N GLU A 98 -2.93 10.30 14.41
CA GLU A 98 -2.20 9.48 15.39
C GLU A 98 -1.00 8.78 14.71
N ALA A 99 -1.18 8.23 13.50
CA ALA A 99 -0.07 7.65 12.73
C ALA A 99 0.98 8.71 12.39
N LEU A 100 0.56 9.91 11.98
CA LEU A 100 1.44 11.04 11.73
C LEU A 100 2.22 11.44 13.00
N HIS A 101 1.55 11.54 14.14
CA HIS A 101 2.20 11.84 15.42
C HIS A 101 3.25 10.77 15.78
N ILE A 102 2.92 9.50 15.60
CA ILE A 102 3.85 8.40 15.88
C ILE A 102 5.13 8.53 15.04
N VAL A 103 5.03 8.70 13.73
CA VAL A 103 6.21 8.79 12.86
C VAL A 103 7.02 10.07 13.10
N ALA A 104 6.40 11.13 13.60
CA ALA A 104 7.06 12.37 13.97
C ALA A 104 7.80 12.30 15.32
N THR A 105 7.41 11.37 16.21
CA THR A 105 7.91 11.33 17.59
C THR A 105 8.65 10.04 17.95
N ARG A 106 8.56 9.00 17.12
CA ARG A 106 9.18 7.69 17.38
C ARG A 106 10.00 7.21 16.19
N PRO A 107 11.13 6.55 16.42
CA PRO A 107 11.85 5.86 15.36
C PRO A 107 10.98 4.75 14.75
N ILE A 108 10.83 4.76 13.43
CA ILE A 108 10.20 3.65 12.69
C ILE A 108 11.31 2.78 12.11
N VAL A 109 11.18 1.46 12.33
CA VAL A 109 12.15 0.46 11.91
C VAL A 109 11.49 -0.59 11.02
N TYR A 110 12.29 -1.38 10.28
CA TYR A 110 11.78 -2.52 9.52
C TYR A 110 11.22 -3.60 10.46
N ALA A 111 10.42 -4.51 9.90
CA ALA A 111 10.12 -5.77 10.58
C ALA A 111 11.39 -6.66 10.65
N PRO A 112 11.46 -7.63 11.58
CA PRO A 112 12.64 -8.49 11.72
C PRO A 112 13.00 -9.27 10.45
N ASP A 113 12.00 -9.59 9.65
CA ASP A 113 12.06 -10.54 8.54
C ASP A 113 11.86 -9.89 7.16
N ALA A 114 11.62 -8.57 7.09
CA ALA A 114 11.39 -7.89 5.81
C ALA A 114 11.67 -6.40 5.85
N THR A 115 12.32 -5.90 4.81
CA THR A 115 12.53 -4.47 4.58
C THR A 115 11.38 -3.91 3.77
N MET A 116 10.52 -3.14 4.42
CA MET A 116 9.29 -2.59 3.84
C MET A 116 9.19 -1.09 4.10
N GLN A 117 8.51 -0.41 3.19
CA GLN A 117 8.04 0.96 3.33
C GLN A 117 6.52 0.98 3.33
N ALA A 118 5.90 1.98 3.97
CA ALA A 118 4.46 2.08 4.09
C ALA A 118 3.89 3.27 3.33
N VAL A 119 2.69 3.07 2.78
CA VAL A 119 1.81 4.16 2.33
C VAL A 119 0.50 4.05 3.12
N LEU A 120 0.23 5.05 3.93
CA LEU A 120 -1.00 5.19 4.68
C LEU A 120 -1.80 6.35 4.10
N SER A 121 -3.07 6.15 3.82
CA SER A 121 -3.95 7.21 3.34
C SER A 121 -5.31 7.17 4.03
N ASP A 122 -5.98 8.31 4.11
CA ASP A 122 -7.31 8.40 4.66
C ASP A 122 -8.37 8.71 3.60
N ARG A 123 -9.62 8.81 4.05
CA ARG A 123 -10.77 9.10 3.20
C ARG A 123 -10.70 10.46 2.48
N GLN A 124 -9.93 11.42 3.02
CA GLN A 124 -9.70 12.73 2.42
C GLN A 124 -8.53 12.71 1.40
N GLY A 125 -7.88 11.57 1.20
CA GLY A 125 -6.73 11.42 0.30
C GLY A 125 -5.43 11.94 0.89
N ARG A 126 -5.38 12.34 2.18
CA ARG A 126 -4.12 12.64 2.84
C ARG A 126 -3.26 11.38 2.79
N THR A 127 -2.00 11.51 2.42
CA THR A 127 -1.12 10.36 2.22
C THR A 127 0.17 10.55 2.98
N LEU A 128 0.48 9.60 3.86
CA LEU A 128 1.70 9.52 4.64
C LEU A 128 2.56 8.38 4.08
N ILE A 129 3.74 8.73 3.60
CA ILE A 129 4.78 7.80 3.15
C ILE A 129 5.77 7.65 4.28
N VAL A 130 6.08 6.40 4.67
CA VAL A 130 6.99 6.09 5.78
C VAL A 130 8.06 5.12 5.29
N GLU A 131 9.31 5.55 5.35
CA GLU A 131 10.47 4.80 4.89
C GLU A 131 11.46 4.64 6.07
N PRO A 132 11.49 3.46 6.74
CA PRO A 132 12.37 3.24 7.87
C PRO A 132 13.82 3.57 7.55
N GLY A 133 14.47 4.35 8.43
CA GLY A 133 15.82 4.81 8.25
C GLY A 133 16.04 5.97 7.28
N ARG A 134 14.98 6.34 6.52
CA ARG A 134 14.99 7.50 5.60
C ARG A 134 14.05 8.62 6.05
N GLY A 135 13.03 8.28 6.85
CA GLY A 135 12.08 9.24 7.38
C GLY A 135 10.66 9.05 6.88
N TRP A 136 9.92 10.15 6.81
CA TRP A 136 8.53 10.15 6.35
C TRP A 136 8.20 11.44 5.59
N ARG A 137 7.13 11.39 4.80
CA ARG A 137 6.64 12.53 4.03
C ARG A 137 5.11 12.52 3.95
N LEU A 138 4.50 13.70 4.12
CA LEU A 138 3.11 13.95 3.69
C LEU A 138 3.11 14.30 2.21
N ASP A 139 2.45 13.49 1.41
CA ASP A 139 2.29 13.76 -0.01
C ASP A 139 0.93 14.45 -0.27
N ARG A 140 0.98 15.61 -0.96
CA ARG A 140 -0.15 16.49 -1.23
C ARG A 140 -0.37 16.78 -2.71
N GLY A 141 0.36 16.12 -3.61
CA GLY A 141 0.22 16.28 -5.06
C GLY A 141 -1.15 15.82 -5.57
N ALA A 142 -1.42 15.98 -6.86
CA ALA A 142 -2.65 15.51 -7.49
C ALA A 142 -2.83 13.99 -7.35
N PHE A 143 -1.72 13.26 -7.29
CA PHE A 143 -1.68 11.85 -6.93
C PHE A 143 -0.37 11.52 -6.20
N SER A 144 -0.39 10.44 -5.44
CA SER A 144 0.79 9.76 -4.89
C SER A 144 0.97 8.46 -5.65
N LEU A 145 2.21 8.09 -5.98
CA LEU A 145 2.52 6.83 -6.64
C LEU A 145 3.80 6.27 -6.04
N MET A 146 3.78 5.00 -5.66
CA MET A 146 4.91 4.28 -5.09
C MET A 146 5.00 2.87 -5.66
N THR A 147 6.22 2.43 -5.90
CA THR A 147 6.59 1.07 -6.25
C THR A 147 7.63 0.52 -5.25
N ASN A 148 8.64 -0.19 -5.70
CA ASN A 148 9.59 -0.89 -4.84
C ASN A 148 10.93 -0.18 -4.66
N TYR A 149 10.96 1.14 -4.79
CA TYR A 149 12.12 1.96 -4.44
C TYR A 149 11.70 3.18 -3.61
N SER A 150 12.65 3.76 -2.90
CA SER A 150 12.44 4.91 -2.03
C SER A 150 12.01 6.14 -2.83
N LEU A 151 11.04 6.88 -2.31
CA LEU A 151 10.69 8.22 -2.79
C LEU A 151 11.45 9.33 -2.04
N LEU A 152 12.04 9.02 -0.88
CA LEU A 152 12.83 9.96 -0.09
C LEU A 152 14.32 9.93 -0.49
N ASP A 153 14.79 8.76 -0.95
CA ASP A 153 16.18 8.54 -1.37
C ASP A 153 16.22 7.54 -2.55
N PRO A 154 15.75 7.96 -3.75
CA PRO A 154 15.67 7.08 -4.92
C PRO A 154 17.02 6.49 -5.33
N GLU A 155 18.09 7.28 -5.25
CA GLU A 155 19.42 6.89 -5.71
C GLU A 155 19.96 5.68 -4.93
N SER A 156 19.63 5.57 -3.64
CA SER A 156 20.07 4.45 -2.80
C SER A 156 19.33 3.14 -3.07
N THR A 157 18.19 3.16 -3.75
CA THR A 157 17.31 1.99 -3.89
C THR A 157 17.04 1.59 -5.33
N ARG A 158 17.04 2.50 -6.29
CA ARG A 158 16.84 2.20 -7.71
C ARG A 158 17.76 1.12 -8.27
N PRO A 159 19.05 1.05 -7.93
CA PRO A 159 19.94 0.00 -8.42
C PRO A 159 19.52 -1.42 -8.03
N PHE A 160 18.66 -1.58 -7.01
CA PHE A 160 18.17 -2.86 -6.51
C PHE A 160 16.77 -3.23 -7.01
N VAL A 161 16.17 -2.41 -7.86
CA VAL A 161 14.91 -2.73 -8.53
C VAL A 161 15.20 -3.72 -9.67
N VAL A 162 14.28 -4.63 -9.89
CA VAL A 162 14.43 -5.64 -10.96
C VAL A 162 14.64 -4.93 -12.30
N PRO A 163 15.66 -5.30 -13.07
CA PRO A 163 15.87 -4.73 -14.39
C PRO A 163 14.63 -4.85 -15.28
N GLY A 164 14.24 -3.75 -15.93
CA GLY A 164 13.05 -3.69 -16.78
C GLY A 164 11.74 -3.38 -16.03
N ASP A 165 11.79 -3.11 -14.72
CA ASP A 165 10.62 -2.60 -13.99
C ASP A 165 10.34 -1.15 -14.39
N ASP A 166 9.30 -0.97 -15.18
CA ASP A 166 8.82 0.30 -15.73
C ASP A 166 7.48 0.76 -15.13
N ARG A 167 7.02 0.12 -14.06
CA ARG A 167 5.70 0.37 -13.46
C ARG A 167 5.49 1.83 -13.05
N LEU A 168 6.51 2.51 -12.56
CA LEU A 168 6.43 3.93 -12.23
C LEU A 168 6.29 4.80 -13.48
N GLU A 169 7.09 4.49 -14.49
CA GLU A 169 7.15 5.17 -15.78
C GLU A 169 5.85 4.99 -16.57
N LEU A 170 5.16 3.88 -16.40
CA LEU A 170 3.86 3.60 -17.02
C LEU A 170 2.70 4.25 -16.23
N ALA A 171 2.63 4.01 -14.92
CA ALA A 171 1.52 4.50 -14.09
C ALA A 171 1.50 6.03 -13.97
N GLY A 172 2.65 6.67 -13.85
CA GLY A 172 2.74 8.11 -13.63
C GLY A 172 2.10 8.96 -14.74
N PRO A 173 2.44 8.77 -16.02
CA PRO A 173 1.77 9.44 -17.14
C PRO A 173 0.28 9.12 -17.22
N MET A 174 -0.14 7.88 -17.01
CA MET A 174 -1.56 7.49 -16.99
C MET A 174 -2.33 8.27 -15.93
N LEU A 175 -1.86 8.28 -14.68
CA LEU A 175 -2.51 9.02 -13.59
C LEU A 175 -2.57 10.52 -13.87
N ARG A 176 -1.56 11.11 -14.50
CA ARG A 176 -1.56 12.52 -14.93
C ARG A 176 -2.60 12.80 -16.00
N SER A 177 -2.78 11.90 -16.97
CA SER A 177 -3.67 12.11 -18.10
C SER A 177 -5.15 12.19 -17.72
N PHE A 178 -5.56 11.55 -16.63
CA PHE A 178 -6.94 11.61 -16.13
C PHE A 178 -7.28 12.96 -15.47
N GLY A 179 -6.27 13.75 -15.08
CA GLY A 179 -6.49 15.00 -14.34
C GLY A 179 -7.31 14.75 -13.07
N GLY A 180 -8.39 15.50 -12.87
CA GLY A 180 -9.28 15.35 -11.72
C GLY A 180 -10.42 14.33 -11.88
N ARG A 181 -10.45 13.51 -12.94
CA ARG A 181 -11.62 12.71 -13.34
C ARG A 181 -11.36 11.19 -13.39
N LEU A 182 -10.44 10.69 -12.58
CA LEU A 182 -10.19 9.25 -12.52
C LEU A 182 -11.45 8.52 -12.01
N THR A 183 -11.91 7.50 -12.74
CA THR A 183 -12.96 6.57 -12.32
C THR A 183 -12.39 5.28 -11.76
N VAL A 184 -13.24 4.45 -11.13
CA VAL A 184 -12.84 3.09 -10.69
C VAL A 184 -12.34 2.25 -11.86
N ALA A 185 -13.00 2.33 -13.02
CA ALA A 185 -12.58 1.62 -14.24
C ALA A 185 -11.21 2.08 -14.74
N ASP A 186 -10.96 3.39 -14.75
CA ASP A 186 -9.65 3.95 -15.10
C ASP A 186 -8.56 3.53 -14.11
N ALA A 187 -8.89 3.50 -12.82
CA ALA A 187 -7.97 3.02 -11.78
C ALA A 187 -7.57 1.55 -12.01
N PHE A 188 -8.52 0.68 -12.39
CA PHE A 188 -8.22 -0.69 -12.81
C PHE A 188 -7.43 -0.76 -14.11
N ALA A 189 -7.65 0.16 -15.07
CA ALA A 189 -6.83 0.23 -16.28
C ALA A 189 -5.36 0.54 -15.95
N VAL A 190 -5.09 1.45 -15.00
CA VAL A 190 -3.74 1.70 -14.47
C VAL A 190 -3.17 0.45 -13.82
N LEU A 191 -3.90 -0.19 -12.89
CA LEU A 191 -3.44 -1.39 -12.19
C LEU A 191 -3.14 -2.53 -13.16
N ARG A 192 -3.98 -2.71 -14.19
CA ARG A 192 -3.79 -3.70 -15.26
C ARG A 192 -2.54 -3.42 -16.09
N ALA A 193 -2.25 -2.15 -16.41
CA ALA A 193 -1.07 -1.76 -17.18
C ALA A 193 0.24 -2.07 -16.45
N VAL A 194 0.23 -2.02 -15.12
CA VAL A 194 1.41 -2.24 -14.26
C VAL A 194 1.36 -3.57 -13.48
N ARG A 195 0.50 -4.50 -13.88
CA ARG A 195 0.45 -5.83 -13.26
C ARG A 195 1.74 -6.59 -13.51
N GLN A 196 2.07 -7.46 -12.61
CA GLN A 196 3.19 -8.37 -12.76
C GLN A 196 2.72 -9.77 -13.15
N GLU A 197 3.60 -10.51 -13.84
CA GLU A 197 3.41 -11.90 -14.25
C GLU A 197 4.55 -12.78 -13.72
N GLY A 198 4.45 -14.10 -13.92
CA GLY A 198 5.48 -15.04 -13.45
C GLY A 198 5.49 -15.28 -11.95
N PRO A 199 6.64 -15.56 -11.34
CA PRO A 199 6.72 -15.89 -9.90
C PRO A 199 6.15 -14.80 -8.99
N TRP A 200 6.40 -13.53 -9.32
CA TRP A 200 5.93 -12.36 -8.58
C TRP A 200 4.65 -11.76 -9.17
N ALA A 201 3.79 -12.60 -9.76
CA ALA A 201 2.56 -12.11 -10.38
C ALA A 201 1.67 -11.35 -9.38
N THR A 202 0.91 -10.41 -9.90
CA THR A 202 -0.14 -9.71 -9.15
C THR A 202 -1.23 -10.70 -8.76
N ARG A 203 -1.44 -10.89 -7.46
CA ARG A 203 -2.44 -11.83 -6.91
C ARG A 203 -3.73 -11.15 -6.52
N VAL A 204 -3.63 -9.91 -6.07
CA VAL A 204 -4.80 -9.10 -5.75
C VAL A 204 -4.57 -7.68 -6.26
N SER A 205 -5.53 -7.17 -7.02
CA SER A 205 -5.65 -5.75 -7.35
C SER A 205 -6.86 -5.19 -6.64
N PHE A 206 -6.74 -4.05 -5.95
CA PHE A 206 -7.91 -3.40 -5.40
C PHE A 206 -7.92 -1.90 -5.63
N VAL A 207 -9.12 -1.33 -5.68
CA VAL A 207 -9.41 0.10 -5.73
C VAL A 207 -10.39 0.45 -4.61
N TYR A 208 -9.98 1.27 -3.67
CA TYR A 208 -10.88 1.88 -2.69
C TYR A 208 -11.43 3.18 -3.23
N ALA A 209 -12.75 3.29 -3.30
CA ALA A 209 -13.49 4.49 -3.67
C ALA A 209 -14.03 5.16 -2.39
N ALA A 210 -13.45 6.30 -2.00
CA ALA A 210 -13.75 6.94 -0.74
C ALA A 210 -15.20 7.46 -0.67
N ASP A 211 -15.74 7.97 -1.78
CA ASP A 211 -17.10 8.51 -1.82
C ASP A 211 -18.16 7.42 -1.62
N GLU A 212 -17.91 6.24 -2.18
CA GLU A 212 -18.79 5.07 -2.02
C GLU A 212 -18.52 4.31 -0.72
N ASN A 213 -17.40 4.58 -0.07
CA ASN A 213 -16.87 3.78 1.03
C ASN A 213 -16.87 2.28 0.70
N ALA A 214 -16.29 1.94 -0.45
CA ALA A 214 -16.30 0.59 -1.00
C ALA A 214 -14.93 0.21 -1.56
N VAL A 215 -14.62 -1.09 -1.55
CA VAL A 215 -13.44 -1.64 -2.21
C VAL A 215 -13.88 -2.50 -3.38
N TYR A 216 -13.37 -2.17 -4.56
CA TYR A 216 -13.45 -3.01 -5.75
C TYR A 216 -12.16 -3.83 -5.84
N TYR A 217 -12.24 -5.10 -6.20
CA TYR A 217 -11.04 -5.95 -6.26
C TYR A 217 -11.14 -7.03 -7.34
N ALA A 218 -9.98 -7.42 -7.84
CA ALA A 218 -9.78 -8.54 -8.75
C ALA A 218 -8.67 -9.45 -8.20
N GLN A 219 -8.71 -10.73 -8.50
CA GLN A 219 -7.72 -11.72 -8.08
C GLN A 219 -7.02 -12.33 -9.29
N ASP A 220 -5.76 -12.74 -9.12
CA ASP A 220 -4.98 -13.50 -10.09
C ASP A 220 -4.95 -12.89 -11.50
N ASN A 221 -4.86 -11.55 -11.58
CA ASN A 221 -4.89 -10.79 -12.84
C ASN A 221 -6.19 -10.92 -13.66
N ASP A 222 -7.27 -11.44 -13.07
CA ASP A 222 -8.56 -11.54 -13.76
C ASP A 222 -9.35 -10.23 -13.63
N PHE A 223 -8.97 -9.24 -14.41
CA PHE A 223 -9.65 -7.94 -14.49
C PHE A 223 -11.03 -8.01 -15.20
N SER A 224 -11.47 -9.17 -15.66
CA SER A 224 -12.82 -9.36 -16.20
C SER A 224 -13.87 -9.59 -15.10
N HIS A 225 -13.42 -10.01 -13.91
CA HIS A 225 -14.27 -10.29 -12.75
C HIS A 225 -13.95 -9.39 -11.56
N ILE A 226 -14.31 -8.11 -11.67
CA ILE A 226 -14.15 -7.14 -10.58
C ILE A 226 -15.31 -7.33 -9.59
N GLN A 227 -14.97 -7.66 -8.37
CA GLN A 227 -15.88 -7.82 -7.25
C GLN A 227 -15.95 -6.53 -6.42
N LYS A 228 -17.01 -6.36 -5.64
CA LYS A 228 -17.21 -5.21 -4.76
C LYS A 228 -17.46 -5.67 -3.33
N HIS A 229 -16.68 -5.12 -2.40
CA HIS A 229 -16.89 -5.24 -0.96
C HIS A 229 -17.46 -3.93 -0.41
N LEU A 230 -18.60 -4.02 0.27
CA LEU A 230 -19.24 -2.90 0.97
C LEU A 230 -19.02 -3.07 2.46
N PHE A 231 -18.57 -2.01 3.11
CA PHE A 231 -18.49 -2.01 4.57
C PHE A 231 -19.88 -1.90 5.20
N ALA A 232 -20.12 -2.58 6.32
CA ALA A 232 -21.34 -2.41 7.08
C ALA A 232 -21.48 -0.95 7.54
N ALA A 233 -22.72 -0.48 7.61
CA ALA A 233 -23.01 0.81 8.22
C ALA A 233 -22.50 0.84 9.67
N PRO A 234 -22.03 2.00 10.16
CA PRO A 234 -21.54 2.16 11.51
C PRO A 234 -22.62 1.94 12.57
#